data_4e7ca1621ddf16b556e16ec60c857ccb
#
_entry.id   4e7ca1621ddf16b556e16ec60c857ccb
#
_cell.length_a   1.000
_cell.length_b   1.000
_cell.length_c   1.000
_cell.angle_alpha   90.00
_cell.angle_beta   90.00
_cell.angle_gamma   90.00
#
_symmetry.space_group_name_H-M   'P 1'
#
loop_
_entity.id
_entity.type
_entity.pdbx_description
1 polymer ?
#
loop_
_entity_poly.entity_id
_entity_poly.type
_entity_poly.pdbx_seq_one_letter_code
_entity_poly.pdbx_strand_id
1 'polypeptide(L)'
;MALWDDQTKGERVTLMLGDGNPLMLTAMSEIFEKDRRFSLVATAATAEGFLGMVMRMPVQVGVIDWNLPALGGARLIDVLRAQPNAPRLVVYAEDTGDIPRKAMAAGAAGFVSRSESVERFLETCLAVAKGQMVFT
;
A
#
# COMPACT_ATOMS: atom_id res chain seq x y z
N MET A 1 26.78 -16.98 0.92
CA MET A 1 25.62 -16.56 0.15
C MET A 1 24.31 -16.95 0.78
N ALA A 2 24.21 -18.15 1.28
CA ALA A 2 22.97 -18.58 1.92
C ALA A 2 22.56 -17.65 3.06
N LEU A 3 23.52 -17.25 3.87
CA LEU A 3 23.25 -16.32 4.96
C LEU A 3 22.71 -14.99 4.47
N TRP A 4 23.27 -14.53 3.37
CA TRP A 4 22.83 -13.28 2.80
C TRP A 4 21.39 -13.40 2.29
N ASP A 5 21.07 -14.50 1.65
CA ASP A 5 19.72 -14.74 1.14
C ASP A 5 18.71 -14.82 2.28
N ASP A 6 19.07 -15.50 3.35
CA ASP A 6 18.19 -15.62 4.50
C ASP A 6 17.92 -14.28 5.14
N GLN A 7 18.95 -13.45 5.25
CA GLN A 7 18.78 -12.11 5.79
C GLN A 7 17.87 -11.27 4.90
N THR A 8 18.03 -11.40 3.59
CA THR A 8 17.20 -10.67 2.65
C THR A 8 15.75 -11.08 2.79
N LYS A 9 15.48 -12.36 2.97
CA LYS A 9 14.11 -12.83 3.19
C LYS A 9 13.51 -12.24 4.44
N GLY A 10 14.28 -12.17 5.52
CA GLY A 10 13.81 -11.64 6.79
C GLY A 10 13.55 -10.15 6.73
N GLU A 11 14.07 -9.48 5.71
CA GLU A 11 13.95 -8.03 5.57
C GLU A 11 12.95 -7.61 4.50
N ARG A 12 12.20 -8.55 3.94
CA ARG A 12 11.18 -8.21 2.97
C ARG A 12 10.11 -7.33 3.59
N VAL A 13 9.68 -6.35 2.80
CA VAL A 13 8.60 -5.48 3.21
C VAL A 13 7.28 -6.23 2.98
N THR A 14 6.53 -6.42 4.06
CA THR A 14 5.21 -7.04 3.95
C THR A 14 4.21 -5.99 3.51
N LEU A 15 3.34 -6.36 2.58
CA LEU A 15 2.38 -5.39 2.11
C LEU A 15 1.06 -6.03 1.69
N MET A 16 0.02 -5.20 1.71
CA MET A 16 -1.33 -5.55 1.25
C MET A 16 -1.75 -4.56 0.18
N LEU A 17 -2.58 -5.04 -0.73
CA LEU A 17 -3.15 -4.21 -1.79
C LEU A 17 -4.66 -4.12 -1.64
N GLY A 18 -5.20 -2.93 -1.88
CA GLY A 18 -6.64 -2.72 -1.90
C GLY A 18 -7.06 -1.95 -3.15
N ASP A 19 -7.82 -2.59 -4.03
CA ASP A 19 -8.30 -1.98 -5.26
C ASP A 19 -9.55 -2.72 -5.72
N GLY A 20 -10.59 -1.96 -6.05
CA GLY A 20 -11.84 -2.55 -6.51
C GLY A 20 -11.82 -3.03 -7.96
N ASN A 21 -10.76 -2.71 -8.71
CA ASN A 21 -10.64 -3.12 -10.10
C ASN A 21 -9.84 -4.42 -10.18
N PRO A 22 -10.45 -5.54 -10.64
CA PRO A 22 -9.75 -6.82 -10.68
C PRO A 22 -8.50 -6.81 -11.55
N LEU A 23 -8.53 -6.08 -12.67
CA LEU A 23 -7.36 -6.01 -13.55
C LEU A 23 -6.20 -5.31 -12.85
N MET A 24 -6.48 -4.21 -12.17
CA MET A 24 -5.44 -3.48 -11.45
C MET A 24 -4.89 -4.32 -10.31
N LEU A 25 -5.76 -5.01 -9.61
CA LEU A 25 -5.35 -5.84 -8.49
C LEU A 25 -4.42 -6.96 -8.97
N THR A 26 -4.77 -7.60 -10.08
CA THR A 26 -3.94 -8.63 -10.68
C THR A 26 -2.59 -8.07 -11.13
N ALA A 27 -2.61 -6.93 -11.82
CA ALA A 27 -1.38 -6.33 -12.34
C ALA A 27 -0.43 -5.93 -11.21
N MET A 28 -0.94 -5.28 -10.18
CA MET A 28 -0.12 -4.88 -9.05
C MET A 28 0.41 -6.09 -8.28
N SER A 29 -0.42 -7.11 -8.13
CA SER A 29 0.01 -8.34 -7.45
C SER A 29 1.20 -8.96 -8.15
N GLU A 30 1.17 -9.05 -9.48
CA GLU A 30 2.28 -9.60 -10.24
C GLU A 30 3.55 -8.77 -10.06
N ILE A 31 3.42 -7.46 -10.05
CA ILE A 31 4.57 -6.57 -9.87
C ILE A 31 5.25 -6.85 -8.53
N PHE A 32 4.48 -6.91 -7.45
CA PHE A 32 5.05 -7.13 -6.13
C PHE A 32 5.55 -8.55 -5.93
N GLU A 33 4.86 -9.53 -6.50
CA GLU A 33 5.29 -10.92 -6.36
C GLU A 33 6.60 -11.22 -7.06
N LYS A 34 6.91 -10.47 -8.11
CA LYS A 34 8.18 -10.64 -8.83
C LYS A 34 9.34 -9.90 -8.17
N ASP A 35 9.08 -9.04 -7.22
CA ASP A 35 10.11 -8.23 -6.60
C ASP A 35 10.48 -8.82 -5.24
N ARG A 36 11.74 -9.25 -5.11
CA ARG A 36 12.21 -9.93 -3.91
C ARG A 36 12.23 -9.06 -2.67
N ARG A 37 12.13 -7.75 -2.83
CA ARG A 37 12.15 -6.85 -1.69
C ARG A 37 10.81 -6.84 -0.96
N PHE A 38 9.78 -7.42 -1.56
CA PHE A 38 8.43 -7.39 -1.02
C PHE A 38 7.88 -8.78 -0.77
N SER A 39 6.97 -8.85 0.18
CA SER A 39 6.18 -10.04 0.45
C SER A 39 4.72 -9.61 0.41
N LEU A 40 4.03 -9.93 -0.67
CA LEU A 40 2.61 -9.62 -0.79
C LEU A 40 1.83 -10.59 0.07
N VAL A 41 1.19 -10.08 1.11
CA VAL A 41 0.51 -10.91 2.10
C VAL A 41 -0.93 -11.18 1.69
N ALA A 42 -1.63 -10.17 1.20
CA ALA A 42 -3.04 -10.32 0.85
C ALA A 42 -3.51 -9.19 -0.05
N THR A 43 -4.65 -9.39 -0.68
CA THR A 43 -5.31 -8.38 -1.49
C THR A 43 -6.77 -8.29 -1.09
N ALA A 44 -7.36 -7.13 -1.27
CA ALA A 44 -8.76 -6.91 -0.97
C ALA A 44 -9.39 -6.03 -2.05
N ALA A 45 -10.63 -6.32 -2.39
CA ALA A 45 -11.36 -5.55 -3.41
C ALA A 45 -12.26 -4.48 -2.80
N THR A 46 -12.38 -4.45 -1.47
CA THR A 46 -13.22 -3.49 -0.76
C THR A 46 -12.49 -2.98 0.48
N ALA A 47 -12.93 -1.82 0.98
CA ALA A 47 -12.36 -1.27 2.21
C ALA A 47 -12.62 -2.19 3.40
N GLU A 48 -13.79 -2.81 3.47
CA GLU A 48 -14.10 -3.75 4.55
C GLU A 48 -13.17 -4.95 4.51
N GLY A 49 -12.94 -5.50 3.32
CA GLY A 49 -12.03 -6.64 3.16
C GLY A 49 -10.61 -6.26 3.56
N PHE A 50 -10.17 -5.07 3.17
CA PHE A 50 -8.85 -4.57 3.52
C PHE A 50 -8.70 -4.44 5.04
N LEU A 51 -9.67 -3.78 5.68
CA LEU A 51 -9.64 -3.60 7.12
C LEU A 51 -9.65 -4.94 7.86
N GLY A 52 -10.48 -5.88 7.41
CA GLY A 52 -10.53 -7.21 8.03
C GLY A 52 -9.21 -7.94 7.96
N MET A 53 -8.48 -7.79 6.86
CA MET A 53 -7.16 -8.40 6.72
C MET A 53 -6.12 -7.75 7.62
N VAL A 54 -6.15 -6.41 7.71
CA VAL A 54 -5.23 -5.67 8.58
C VAL A 54 -5.40 -6.11 10.03
N MET A 55 -6.63 -6.37 10.44
CA MET A 55 -6.89 -6.79 11.81
C MET A 55 -6.40 -8.20 12.13
N ARG A 56 -6.19 -9.01 11.11
CA ARG A 56 -5.74 -10.39 11.29
C ARG A 56 -4.25 -10.58 11.12
N MET A 57 -3.62 -9.74 10.33
CA MET A 57 -2.21 -9.92 9.97
C MET A 57 -1.47 -8.61 10.02
N PRO A 58 -0.31 -8.57 10.69
CA PRO A 58 0.51 -7.38 10.65
C PRO A 58 1.15 -7.23 9.28
N VAL A 59 1.05 -6.03 8.71
CA VAL A 59 1.75 -5.69 7.47
C VAL A 59 2.37 -4.31 7.64
N GLN A 60 3.48 -4.09 6.95
CA GLN A 60 4.21 -2.84 7.07
C GLN A 60 3.61 -1.74 6.19
N VAL A 61 3.17 -2.10 4.99
CA VAL A 61 2.66 -1.14 4.02
C VAL A 61 1.35 -1.61 3.43
N GLY A 62 0.39 -0.70 3.34
CA GLY A 62 -0.84 -0.95 2.61
C GLY A 62 -0.93 0.00 1.42
N VAL A 63 -1.15 -0.54 0.25
CA VAL A 63 -1.38 0.26 -0.96
C VAL A 63 -2.86 0.24 -1.26
N ILE A 64 -3.49 1.40 -1.27
CA ILE A 64 -4.94 1.46 -1.49
C ILE A 64 -5.29 2.43 -2.61
N ASP A 65 -6.27 2.04 -3.40
CA ASP A 65 -6.90 2.93 -4.36
C ASP A 65 -7.71 3.97 -3.59
N TRP A 66 -7.56 5.25 -3.95
CA TRP A 66 -8.31 6.32 -3.30
C TRP A 66 -9.82 6.10 -3.37
N ASN A 67 -10.28 5.43 -4.42
CA ASN A 67 -11.69 5.15 -4.63
C ASN A 67 -12.09 3.73 -4.25
N LEU A 68 -11.39 3.14 -3.30
CA LEU A 68 -11.68 1.76 -2.87
C LEU A 68 -13.14 1.64 -2.43
N PRO A 69 -13.88 0.68 -2.99
CA PRO A 69 -15.31 0.54 -2.71
C PRO A 69 -15.64 0.35 -1.24
N ALA A 70 -16.80 0.79 -0.90
CA ALA A 70 -17.48 0.75 0.38
C ALA A 70 -17.21 1.97 1.24
N LEU A 71 -15.94 2.32 1.52
CA LEU A 71 -15.66 3.49 2.34
C LEU A 71 -14.96 4.61 1.57
N GLY A 72 -14.16 4.24 0.59
CA GLY A 72 -13.23 5.17 -0.02
C GLY A 72 -11.96 5.32 0.81
N GLY A 73 -10.92 5.82 0.16
CA GLY A 73 -9.59 5.89 0.77
C GLY A 73 -9.51 6.74 2.00
N ALA A 74 -10.12 7.93 1.96
CA ALA A 74 -10.04 8.86 3.09
C ALA A 74 -10.61 8.27 4.36
N ARG A 75 -11.78 7.65 4.27
CA ARG A 75 -12.42 7.07 5.45
C ARG A 75 -11.69 5.82 5.93
N LEU A 76 -11.19 5.04 4.99
CA LEU A 76 -10.41 3.85 5.35
C LEU A 76 -9.15 4.25 6.12
N ILE A 77 -8.44 5.27 5.65
CA ILE A 77 -7.25 5.75 6.35
C ILE A 77 -7.60 6.18 7.77
N ASP A 78 -8.68 6.92 7.91
CA ASP A 78 -9.12 7.43 9.20
C ASP A 78 -9.42 6.28 10.17
N VAL A 79 -10.12 5.26 9.70
CA VAL A 79 -10.43 4.08 10.51
C VAL A 79 -9.16 3.32 10.87
N LEU A 80 -8.26 3.14 9.91
CA LEU A 80 -7.02 2.39 10.14
C LEU A 80 -6.11 3.07 11.14
N ARG A 81 -6.08 4.38 11.18
CA ARG A 81 -5.23 5.11 12.13
C ARG A 81 -5.55 4.79 13.58
N ALA A 82 -6.76 4.36 13.85
CA ALA A 82 -7.16 3.99 15.21
C ALA A 82 -6.72 2.59 15.59
N GLN A 83 -6.22 1.80 14.64
CA GLN A 83 -5.80 0.43 14.91
C GLN A 83 -4.38 0.39 15.46
N PRO A 84 -4.10 -0.46 16.47
CA PRO A 84 -2.77 -0.47 17.11
C PRO A 84 -1.62 -0.80 16.18
N ASN A 85 -1.84 -1.67 15.21
CA ASN A 85 -0.78 -2.12 14.31
C ASN A 85 -1.11 -1.75 12.87
N ALA A 86 -1.62 -0.54 12.67
CA ALA A 86 -1.99 -0.10 11.33
C ALA A 86 -0.77 -0.04 10.41
N PRO A 87 -0.89 -0.50 9.18
CA PRO A 87 0.18 -0.35 8.21
C PRO A 87 0.32 1.12 7.81
N ARG A 88 1.49 1.47 7.31
CA ARG A 88 1.67 2.77 6.68
C ARG A 88 1.01 2.70 5.30
N LEU A 89 0.26 3.73 4.95
CA LEU A 89 -0.57 3.66 3.76
C LEU A 89 -0.02 4.49 2.62
N VAL A 90 0.03 3.89 1.45
CA VAL A 90 0.35 4.55 0.19
C VAL A 90 -0.94 4.60 -0.62
N VAL A 91 -1.37 5.79 -0.96
CA VAL A 91 -2.55 6.00 -1.78
C VAL A 91 -2.15 5.98 -3.24
N TYR A 92 -2.92 5.30 -4.05
CA TYR A 92 -2.71 5.16 -5.47
C TYR A 92 -3.95 5.70 -6.19
N ALA A 93 -3.77 6.67 -7.05
CA ALA A 93 -4.89 7.32 -7.71
C ALA A 93 -4.41 8.17 -8.88
N GLU A 94 -5.37 8.68 -9.64
CA GLU A 94 -5.05 9.67 -10.64
C GLU A 94 -4.59 10.95 -9.96
N ASP A 95 -3.62 11.62 -10.57
CA ASP A 95 -3.07 12.85 -10.04
C ASP A 95 -3.93 14.02 -10.51
N THR A 96 -5.14 14.09 -9.98
CA THR A 96 -6.08 15.13 -10.33
C THR A 96 -6.60 15.82 -9.09
N GLY A 97 -6.86 17.11 -9.23
CA GLY A 97 -7.42 17.89 -8.14
C GLY A 97 -6.53 17.84 -6.90
N ASP A 98 -7.16 17.67 -5.76
CA ASP A 98 -6.47 17.72 -4.49
C ASP A 98 -6.21 16.35 -3.87
N ILE A 99 -6.25 15.28 -4.66
CA ILE A 99 -6.13 13.94 -4.08
C ILE A 99 -4.85 13.75 -3.28
N PRO A 100 -3.66 14.14 -3.79
CA PRO A 100 -2.45 13.99 -2.97
C PRO A 100 -2.54 14.73 -1.64
N ARG A 101 -3.07 15.94 -1.65
CA ARG A 101 -3.21 16.73 -0.44
C ARG A 101 -4.23 16.11 0.51
N LYS A 102 -5.34 15.62 -0.03
CA LYS A 102 -6.37 14.97 0.78
C LYS A 102 -5.85 13.69 1.41
N ALA A 103 -5.07 12.93 0.66
CA ALA A 103 -4.46 11.70 1.18
C ALA A 103 -3.52 12.03 2.34
N MET A 104 -2.69 13.05 2.17
CA MET A 104 -1.78 13.49 3.22
C MET A 104 -2.56 13.94 4.45
N ALA A 105 -3.59 14.75 4.26
CA ALA A 105 -4.41 15.26 5.36
C ALA A 105 -5.13 14.14 6.09
N ALA A 106 -5.51 13.08 5.41
CA ALA A 106 -6.16 11.93 6.02
C ALA A 106 -5.18 11.08 6.84
N GLY A 107 -3.89 11.21 6.58
CA GLY A 107 -2.87 10.49 7.34
C GLY A 107 -2.13 9.42 6.55
N ALA A 108 -2.23 9.43 5.23
CA ALA A 108 -1.43 8.53 4.40
C ALA A 108 0.04 8.89 4.52
N ALA A 109 0.90 7.92 4.31
CA ALA A 109 2.35 8.12 4.34
C ALA A 109 2.91 8.38 2.95
N GLY A 110 2.18 8.04 1.90
CA GLY A 110 2.63 8.28 0.54
C GLY A 110 1.51 8.35 -0.46
N PHE A 111 1.84 8.88 -1.62
CA PHE A 111 0.93 8.95 -2.75
C PHE A 111 1.68 8.63 -4.02
N VAL A 112 1.08 7.80 -4.86
CA VAL A 112 1.63 7.47 -6.18
C VAL A 112 0.55 7.70 -7.23
N SER A 113 0.89 8.49 -8.24
CA SER A 113 -0.01 8.71 -9.36
C SER A 113 -0.07 7.46 -10.25
N ARG A 114 -1.22 7.23 -10.86
CA ARG A 114 -1.39 6.14 -11.82
C ARG A 114 -0.50 6.30 -13.05
N SER A 115 -0.04 7.50 -13.32
CA SER A 115 0.83 7.75 -14.47
C SER A 115 2.31 7.56 -14.16
N GLU A 116 2.63 7.23 -12.92
CA GLU A 116 4.02 7.03 -12.52
C GLU A 116 4.57 5.70 -13.04
N SER A 117 5.88 5.61 -13.11
CA SER A 117 6.54 4.37 -13.51
C SER A 117 6.41 3.32 -12.41
N VAL A 118 6.54 2.05 -12.80
CA VAL A 118 6.55 0.96 -11.85
C VAL A 118 7.71 1.13 -10.86
N GLU A 119 8.88 1.54 -11.35
CA GLU A 119 10.03 1.73 -10.48
C GLU A 119 9.76 2.75 -9.39
N ARG A 120 9.15 3.89 -9.76
CA ARG A 120 8.83 4.93 -8.79
C ARG A 120 7.81 4.42 -7.77
N PHE A 121 6.84 3.65 -8.23
CA PHE A 121 5.84 3.05 -7.35
C PHE A 121 6.50 2.16 -6.30
N LEU A 122 7.38 1.27 -6.74
CA LEU A 122 8.07 0.35 -5.83
C LEU A 122 8.97 1.11 -4.86
N GLU A 123 9.70 2.11 -5.36
CA GLU A 123 10.56 2.93 -4.51
C GLU A 123 9.78 3.68 -3.45
N THR A 124 8.61 4.18 -3.81
CA THR A 124 7.76 4.87 -2.84
C THR A 124 7.34 3.92 -1.72
N CYS A 125 6.95 2.70 -2.07
CA CYS A 125 6.55 1.72 -1.07
C CYS A 125 7.72 1.36 -0.15
N LEU A 126 8.93 1.22 -0.70
CA LEU A 126 10.11 0.96 0.12
C LEU A 126 10.42 2.11 1.06
N ALA A 127 10.34 3.33 0.57
CA ALA A 127 10.62 4.51 1.38
C ALA A 127 9.61 4.65 2.52
N VAL A 128 8.34 4.40 2.22
CA VAL A 128 7.28 4.45 3.23
C VAL A 128 7.50 3.38 4.29
N ALA A 129 7.93 2.19 3.89
CA ALA A 129 8.24 1.11 4.84
C ALA A 129 9.33 1.52 5.81
N LYS A 130 10.25 2.38 5.39
CA LYS A 130 11.34 2.87 6.24
C LYS A 130 10.93 4.05 7.11
N GLY A 131 9.70 4.50 7.00
CA GLY A 131 9.20 5.60 7.81
C GLY A 131 9.23 6.96 7.12
N GLN A 132 9.57 7.01 5.84
CA GLN A 132 9.57 8.26 5.10
C GLN A 132 8.17 8.58 4.57
N MET A 133 7.92 9.86 4.33
CA MET A 133 6.68 10.30 3.71
C MET A 133 6.99 10.74 2.29
N VAL A 134 6.22 10.26 1.32
CA VAL A 134 6.49 10.49 -0.08
C VAL A 134 5.21 10.90 -0.81
N PHE A 135 5.12 12.17 -1.16
CA PHE A 135 3.93 12.76 -1.79
C PHE A 135 4.29 13.53 -3.06
N THR A 136 4.98 12.92 -3.94
CA THR A 136 5.35 13.58 -5.19
C THR A 136 4.46 13.24 -6.35
#